data_d070c3573efe8afb9baf254c71e925f1
#
_entry.id   d070c3573efe8afb9baf254c71e925f1
#
_cell.length_a   1.000
_cell.length_b   1.000
_cell.length_c   1.000
_cell.angle_alpha   90.00
_cell.angle_beta   90.00
_cell.angle_gamma   90.00
#
_symmetry.space_group_name_H-M   'P 1'
#
loop_
_entity.id
_entity.type
_entity.pdbx_description
1 polymer ?
#
loop_
_entity_poly.entity_id
_entity_poly.type
_entity_poly.pdbx_seq_one_letter_code
_entity_poly.pdbx_strand_id
1 'polypeptide(L)' 'MVIFLYISDNTVRKLLKDAGAGRTSKEARNELKRYLDKKAFEIAQKAVKLSHHAKRKTVDISDIKLAIS' A
#
# COMPACT_ATOMS: atom_id res chain seq x y z
N MET A 1 8.58 -14.46 8.14
CA MET A 1 8.64 -13.57 6.96
C MET A 1 7.25 -13.11 6.58
N VAL A 2 7.07 -11.82 6.42
CA VAL A 2 5.77 -11.29 6.00
C VAL A 2 5.71 -11.25 4.48
N ILE A 3 4.66 -11.86 3.93
CA ILE A 3 4.43 -11.82 2.50
C ILE A 3 3.37 -10.76 2.23
N PHE A 4 3.71 -9.75 1.42
CA PHE A 4 2.80 -8.65 1.13
C PHE A 4 1.95 -8.98 -0.09
N LEU A 5 0.72 -9.46 0.14
CA LEU A 5 -0.21 -9.86 -0.91
C LEU A 5 -1.54 -9.12 -0.76
N TYR A 6 -1.49 -7.80 -0.69
CA TYR A 6 -2.68 -6.98 -0.48
C TYR A 6 -3.31 -6.48 -1.76
N ILE A 7 -2.45 -6.12 -2.74
CA ILE A 7 -2.90 -5.54 -4.00
C ILE A 7 -2.87 -6.62 -5.08
N SER A 8 -3.95 -6.75 -5.87
CA SER A 8 -4.02 -7.77 -6.91
C SER A 8 -3.25 -7.34 -8.17
N ASP A 9 -2.84 -8.32 -8.98
CA ASP A 9 -2.23 -8.06 -10.28
C ASP A 9 -3.16 -7.25 -11.18
N ASN A 10 -4.45 -7.56 -11.13
CA ASN A 10 -5.46 -6.85 -11.91
C ASN A 10 -5.52 -5.37 -11.54
N THR A 11 -5.42 -5.06 -10.25
CA THR A 11 -5.40 -3.68 -9.78
C THR A 11 -4.20 -2.92 -10.34
N VAL A 12 -3.02 -3.55 -10.31
CA VAL A 12 -1.80 -2.93 -10.83
C VAL A 12 -1.89 -2.77 -12.35
N ARG A 13 -2.44 -3.76 -13.05
CA ARG A 13 -2.64 -3.69 -14.49
C ARG A 13 -3.54 -2.50 -14.85
N LYS A 14 -4.64 -2.36 -14.13
CA LYS A 14 -5.58 -1.25 -14.35
C LYS A 14 -4.92 0.09 -14.07
N LEU A 15 -4.15 0.16 -12.98
CA LEU A 15 -3.42 1.37 -12.62
C LEU A 15 -2.48 1.82 -13.73
N LEU A 16 -1.70 0.88 -14.27
CA LEU A 16 -0.76 1.18 -15.35
C LEU A 16 -1.47 1.58 -16.62
N LYS A 17 -2.60 0.92 -16.93
CA LYS A 17 -3.42 1.26 -18.08
C LYS A 17 -3.96 2.68 -17.95
N ASP A 18 -4.51 3.03 -16.80
CA ASP A 18 -5.04 4.36 -16.55
C ASP A 18 -3.97 5.43 -16.63
N ALA A 19 -2.72 5.07 -16.31
CA ALA A 19 -1.58 5.97 -16.41
C ALA A 19 -1.06 6.11 -17.84
N GLY A 20 -1.60 5.34 -18.79
CA GLY A 20 -1.27 5.47 -20.19
C GLY A 20 -0.48 4.33 -20.81
N ALA A 21 -0.22 3.24 -20.06
CA ALA A 21 0.54 2.13 -20.59
C ALA A 21 -0.31 1.33 -21.60
N GLY A 22 0.26 1.08 -22.79
CA GLY A 22 -0.41 0.24 -23.79
C GLY A 22 -0.28 -1.24 -23.43
N ARG A 23 0.91 -1.64 -23.01
CA ARG A 23 1.21 -3.03 -22.60
C ARG A 23 2.12 -3.00 -21.39
N THR A 24 2.01 -4.02 -20.55
CA THR A 24 2.87 -4.15 -19.37
C THR A 24 3.37 -5.57 -19.25
N SER A 25 4.64 -5.72 -18.90
CA SER A 25 5.19 -7.03 -18.66
C SER A 25 4.78 -7.54 -17.28
N LYS A 26 4.75 -8.85 -17.12
CA LYS A 26 4.46 -9.45 -15.83
C LYS A 26 5.48 -9.01 -14.78
N GLU A 27 6.75 -8.95 -15.18
CA GLU A 27 7.83 -8.55 -14.28
C GLU A 27 7.64 -7.10 -13.79
N ALA A 28 7.24 -6.20 -14.68
CA ALA A 28 7.00 -4.80 -14.32
C ALA A 28 5.83 -4.70 -13.33
N ARG A 29 4.75 -5.44 -13.58
CA ARG A 29 3.60 -5.44 -12.68
C ARG A 29 3.97 -6.01 -11.32
N ASN A 30 4.73 -7.09 -11.29
CA ASN A 30 5.15 -7.72 -10.03
C ASN A 30 6.05 -6.78 -9.21
N GLU A 31 6.95 -6.06 -9.87
CA GLU A 31 7.83 -5.12 -9.18
C GLU A 31 7.05 -3.97 -8.56
N LEU A 32 6.12 -3.37 -9.32
CA LEU A 32 5.30 -2.29 -8.83
C LEU A 32 4.38 -2.77 -7.70
N LYS A 33 3.78 -3.94 -7.88
CA LYS A 33 2.90 -4.54 -6.86
C LYS A 33 3.66 -4.73 -5.55
N ARG A 34 4.86 -5.28 -5.61
CA ARG A 34 5.66 -5.53 -4.41
C ARG A 34 6.00 -4.26 -3.68
N TYR A 35 6.37 -3.21 -4.42
CA TYR A 35 6.67 -1.91 -3.83
C TYR A 35 5.45 -1.30 -3.14
N LEU A 36 4.31 -1.32 -3.84
CA LEU A 36 3.07 -0.76 -3.29
C LEU A 36 2.59 -1.52 -2.06
N ASP A 37 2.64 -2.85 -2.10
CA ASP A 37 2.26 -3.69 -0.96
C ASP A 37 3.12 -3.36 0.27
N LYS A 38 4.42 -3.28 0.07
CA LYS A 38 5.35 -2.97 1.15
C LYS A 38 5.09 -1.59 1.74
N LYS A 39 4.94 -0.60 0.87
CA LYS A 39 4.67 0.79 1.30
C LYS A 39 3.36 0.89 2.06
N ALA A 40 2.31 0.26 1.53
CA ALA A 40 1.01 0.27 2.19
C ALA A 40 1.09 -0.35 3.58
N PHE A 41 1.79 -1.46 3.71
CA PHE A 41 1.94 -2.13 5.00
C PHE A 41 2.71 -1.27 6.00
N GLU A 42 3.79 -0.62 5.57
CA GLU A 42 4.58 0.25 6.43
C GLU A 42 3.76 1.42 6.96
N ILE A 43 2.95 2.03 6.08
CA ILE A 43 2.08 3.13 6.47
C ILE A 43 1.02 2.64 7.46
N ALA A 44 0.43 1.49 7.18
CA ALA A 44 -0.58 0.90 8.07
C ALA A 44 0.01 0.60 9.45
N GLN A 45 1.22 0.06 9.51
CA GLN A 45 1.89 -0.22 10.78
C GLN A 45 2.10 1.05 11.60
N LYS A 46 2.58 2.12 10.96
CA LYS A 46 2.78 3.40 11.63
C LYS A 46 1.47 3.96 12.15
N ALA A 47 0.41 3.90 11.33
CA ALA A 47 -0.90 4.41 11.72
C ALA A 47 -1.45 3.65 12.92
N VAL A 48 -1.29 2.34 12.94
CA VAL A 48 -1.74 1.51 14.06
C VAL A 48 -0.97 1.87 15.34
N LYS A 49 0.34 2.05 15.23
CA LYS A 49 1.14 2.46 16.38
C LYS A 49 0.70 3.81 16.94
N LEU A 50 0.39 4.76 16.06
CA LEU A 50 -0.08 6.08 16.48
C LEU A 50 -1.41 5.97 17.23
N SER A 51 -2.34 5.17 16.73
CA SER A 51 -3.62 4.99 17.41
C SER A 51 -3.45 4.33 18.76
N HIS A 52 -2.58 3.31 18.87
CA HIS A 52 -2.29 2.63 20.13
C HIS A 52 -1.63 3.57 21.15
N HIS A 53 -0.73 4.43 20.71
CA HIS A 53 -0.09 5.42 21.56
C HIS A 53 -1.12 6.37 22.17
N ALA A 54 -2.16 6.70 21.42
CA ALA A 54 -3.26 7.55 21.89
C ALA A 54 -4.32 6.74 22.62
N LYS A 55 -4.08 5.45 22.88
CA LYS A 55 -4.99 4.54 23.58
C LYS A 55 -6.34 4.42 22.88
N ARG A 56 -6.33 4.47 21.55
CA ARG A 56 -7.50 4.30 20.73
C ARG A 56 -7.44 2.95 20.01
N LYS A 57 -8.60 2.36 19.76
CA LYS A 57 -8.72 1.11 19.00
C LYS A 57 -8.96 1.37 17.52
N THR A 58 -9.41 2.57 17.19
CA THR A 58 -9.72 2.94 15.83
C THR A 58 -8.57 3.74 15.22
N VAL A 59 -8.13 3.34 14.04
CA VAL A 59 -7.20 4.13 13.24
C VAL A 59 -8.05 5.15 12.49
N ASP A 60 -7.77 6.43 12.68
CA ASP A 60 -8.52 7.48 11.99
C ASP A 60 -7.65 8.23 10.98
N ILE A 61 -8.24 9.21 10.32
CA ILE A 61 -7.56 9.91 9.22
C ILE A 61 -6.28 10.62 9.67
N SER A 62 -6.26 11.14 10.91
CA SER A 62 -5.07 11.83 11.41
C SER A 62 -3.88 10.87 11.54
N ASP A 63 -4.15 9.62 11.92
CA ASP A 63 -3.11 8.61 12.03
C ASP A 63 -2.50 8.31 10.66
N ILE A 64 -3.33 8.19 9.64
CA ILE A 64 -2.88 7.94 8.28
C ILE A 64 -2.07 9.12 7.76
N LYS A 65 -2.55 10.34 7.97
CA LYS A 65 -1.85 11.54 7.50
C LYS A 65 -0.46 11.65 8.14
N LEU A 66 -0.35 11.38 9.42
CA LEU A 66 0.94 11.41 10.11
C LEU A 66 1.86 10.29 9.63
N ALA A 67 1.30 9.11 9.37
CA ALA A 67 2.07 7.97 8.91
C ALA A 67 2.67 8.21 7.52
N ILE A 68 1.98 8.98 6.68
CA ILE A 68 2.44 9.30 5.33
C ILE A 68 3.51 10.38 5.31
N SER A 69 3.47 11.32 6.24
CA SER A 69 4.40 12.46 6.27
C SER A 69 5.86 12.09 6.63
#